data_7dc13792821aec7c6cc0c3c692676b06
#
_entry.id   7dc13792821aec7c6cc0c3c692676b06
#
_cell.length_a   1.000
_cell.length_b   1.000
_cell.length_c   1.000
_cell.angle_alpha   90.00
_cell.angle_beta   90.00
_cell.angle_gamma   90.00
#
_symmetry.space_group_name_H-M   'P 1'
#
loop_
_entity.id
_entity.type
_entity.pdbx_description
1 polymer ?
#
loop_
_entity_poly.entity_id
_entity_poly.type
_entity_poly.pdbx_seq_one_letter_code
_entity_poly.pdbx_strand_id
1 'polypeptide(L)'
;AGVGKNVLDFIMASDEVVLVTTPEPTSLTDGYAVLKAYCSLGAQQPIRLVVNRVFDLMESHETANKLICTADKFLHMKLESLGFILDDNNMMRSVRKQVPIMAAYPDSLASKCIASLADSLLTGREQQVKMGWQGFLRKFFHNVR
;
A
#
# COMPACT_ATOMS: atom_id res chain seq x y z
N ALA A 1 -9.68 7.09 -11.45
CA ALA A 1 -9.30 6.68 -12.79
C ALA A 1 -9.70 5.21 -12.94
N GLY A 2 -10.64 4.91 -13.83
CA GLY A 2 -11.10 3.54 -14.05
C GLY A 2 -10.01 2.63 -14.64
N VAL A 3 -10.28 1.33 -14.69
CA VAL A 3 -9.40 0.31 -15.30
C VAL A 3 -9.47 0.45 -16.83
N GLY A 4 -8.85 1.51 -17.35
CA GLY A 4 -8.79 1.74 -18.80
C GLY A 4 -7.77 0.82 -19.47
N LYS A 5 -7.93 0.60 -20.79
CA LYS A 5 -7.04 -0.24 -21.60
C LYS A 5 -5.56 0.10 -21.40
N ASN A 6 -5.22 1.38 -21.35
CA ASN A 6 -3.83 1.84 -21.15
C ASN A 6 -3.22 1.36 -19.81
N VAL A 7 -4.01 1.35 -18.73
CA VAL A 7 -3.56 0.85 -17.42
C VAL A 7 -3.26 -0.64 -17.50
N LEU A 8 -4.11 -1.39 -18.18
CA LEU A 8 -3.92 -2.84 -18.38
C LEU A 8 -2.70 -3.15 -19.24
N ASP A 9 -2.47 -2.36 -20.30
CA ASP A 9 -1.28 -2.51 -21.15
C ASP A 9 0.02 -2.26 -20.36
N PHE A 10 0.03 -1.28 -19.44
CA PHE A 10 1.17 -1.06 -18.52
C PHE A 10 1.36 -2.21 -17.53
N ILE A 11 0.28 -2.74 -16.97
CA ILE A 11 0.34 -3.90 -16.07
C ILE A 11 0.96 -5.09 -16.81
N MET A 12 0.53 -5.37 -18.04
CA MET A 12 1.04 -6.48 -18.84
C MET A 12 2.51 -6.33 -19.24
N ALA A 13 3.00 -5.11 -19.34
CA ALA A 13 4.39 -4.81 -19.70
C ALA A 13 5.34 -4.71 -18.49
N SER A 14 4.82 -4.76 -17.26
CA SER A 14 5.62 -4.63 -16.04
C SER A 14 6.11 -5.99 -15.54
N ASP A 15 7.24 -6.01 -14.83
CA ASP A 15 7.77 -7.19 -14.15
C ASP A 15 7.06 -7.47 -12.83
N GLU A 16 6.57 -6.43 -12.17
CA GLU A 16 5.88 -6.49 -10.88
C GLU A 16 4.84 -5.36 -10.78
N VAL A 17 3.74 -5.61 -10.07
CA VAL A 17 2.65 -4.64 -9.86
C VAL A 17 2.52 -4.31 -8.38
N VAL A 18 2.46 -3.03 -8.06
CA VAL A 18 2.12 -2.55 -6.71
C VAL A 18 0.73 -1.93 -6.76
N LEU A 19 -0.24 -2.59 -6.13
CA LEU A 19 -1.60 -2.08 -5.97
C LEU A 19 -1.67 -1.25 -4.69
N VAL A 20 -2.01 0.03 -4.82
CA VAL A 20 -2.19 0.94 -3.69
C VAL A 20 -3.68 1.19 -3.46
N THR A 21 -4.17 0.93 -2.25
CA THR A 21 -5.54 1.21 -1.83
C THR A 21 -5.56 2.02 -0.53
N THR A 22 -6.74 2.47 -0.10
CA THR A 22 -6.97 3.12 1.19
C THR A 22 -8.07 2.37 1.95
N PRO A 23 -8.30 2.64 3.25
CA PRO A 23 -9.39 2.04 4.01
C PRO A 23 -10.78 2.40 3.51
N GLU A 24 -10.92 3.41 2.65
CA GLU A 24 -12.20 3.85 2.12
C GLU A 24 -12.88 2.74 1.28
N PRO A 25 -14.20 2.50 1.47
CA PRO A 25 -14.91 1.44 0.75
C PRO A 25 -14.84 1.55 -0.78
N THR A 26 -14.86 2.77 -1.31
CA THR A 26 -14.74 3.04 -2.74
C THR A 26 -13.37 2.61 -3.27
N SER A 27 -12.29 2.91 -2.54
CA SER A 27 -10.93 2.52 -2.90
C SER A 27 -10.74 1.00 -2.91
N LEU A 28 -11.34 0.29 -1.95
CA LEU A 28 -11.35 -1.18 -1.91
C LEU A 28 -12.11 -1.78 -3.10
N THR A 29 -13.24 -1.19 -3.47
CA THR A 29 -14.04 -1.61 -4.64
C THR A 29 -13.26 -1.41 -5.92
N ASP A 30 -12.60 -0.27 -6.08
CA ASP A 30 -11.76 0.04 -7.24
C ASP A 30 -10.53 -0.89 -7.31
N GLY A 31 -9.88 -1.15 -6.17
CA GLY A 31 -8.81 -2.12 -6.06
C GLY A 31 -9.23 -3.53 -6.51
N TYR A 32 -10.39 -3.98 -6.05
CA TYR A 32 -10.95 -5.26 -6.49
C TYR A 32 -11.26 -5.29 -8.01
N ALA A 33 -11.77 -4.20 -8.56
CA ALA A 33 -12.02 -4.10 -10.01
C ALA A 33 -10.72 -4.22 -10.83
N VAL A 34 -9.62 -3.62 -10.34
CA VAL A 34 -8.28 -3.79 -10.95
C VAL A 34 -7.84 -5.25 -10.90
N LEU A 35 -7.94 -5.92 -9.74
CA LEU A 35 -7.58 -7.33 -9.59
C LEU A 35 -8.39 -8.24 -10.50
N LYS A 36 -9.70 -7.98 -10.62
CA LYS A 36 -10.58 -8.73 -11.53
C LYS A 36 -10.17 -8.57 -12.99
N ALA A 37 -9.88 -7.35 -13.41
CA ALA A 37 -9.40 -7.09 -14.77
C ALA A 37 -8.03 -7.74 -15.02
N TYR A 38 -7.12 -7.68 -14.05
CA TYR A 38 -5.83 -8.37 -14.08
C TYR A 38 -5.98 -9.88 -14.30
N CYS A 39 -6.85 -10.54 -13.53
CA CYS A 39 -7.14 -11.97 -13.72
C CYS A 39 -7.74 -12.27 -15.08
N SER A 40 -8.65 -11.41 -15.58
CA SER A 40 -9.31 -11.60 -16.88
C SER A 40 -8.34 -11.51 -18.05
N LEU A 41 -7.22 -10.81 -17.89
CA LEU A 41 -6.15 -10.74 -18.89
C LEU A 41 -5.21 -11.95 -18.87
N GLY A 42 -5.34 -12.84 -17.90
CA GLY A 42 -4.40 -13.94 -17.69
C GLY A 42 -3.00 -13.47 -17.26
N ALA A 43 -2.91 -12.29 -16.65
CA ALA A 43 -1.65 -11.74 -16.16
C ALA A 43 -1.03 -12.63 -15.06
N GLN A 44 0.29 -12.76 -15.06
CA GLN A 44 1.05 -13.66 -14.16
C GLN A 44 2.09 -12.92 -13.31
N GLN A 45 2.23 -11.62 -13.49
CA GLN A 45 3.20 -10.82 -12.74
C GLN A 45 2.89 -10.84 -11.24
N PRO A 46 3.89 -10.83 -10.36
CA PRO A 46 3.65 -10.65 -8.94
C PRO A 46 2.89 -9.35 -8.66
N ILE A 47 1.83 -9.44 -7.84
CA ILE A 47 1.09 -8.26 -7.42
C ILE A 47 1.13 -8.14 -5.91
N ARG A 48 1.55 -6.98 -5.40
CA ARG A 48 1.68 -6.69 -3.98
C ARG A 48 0.79 -5.53 -3.58
N LEU A 49 0.20 -5.63 -2.40
CA LEU A 49 -0.73 -4.66 -1.86
C LEU A 49 -0.05 -3.69 -0.89
N VAL A 50 -0.30 -2.39 -1.07
CA VAL A 50 0.02 -1.34 -0.10
C VAL A 50 -1.27 -0.67 0.35
N VAL A 51 -1.47 -0.56 1.66
CA VAL A 51 -2.58 0.21 2.23
C VAL A 51 -2.07 1.58 2.63
N ASN A 52 -2.58 2.62 1.97
CA ASN A 52 -2.19 4.02 2.19
C ASN A 52 -3.21 4.74 3.08
N ARG A 53 -2.76 5.78 3.80
CA ARG A 53 -3.59 6.63 4.66
C ARG A 53 -4.27 5.86 5.78
N VAL A 54 -3.55 4.97 6.43
CA VAL A 54 -4.02 4.27 7.62
C VAL A 54 -3.65 5.03 8.89
N PHE A 55 -4.52 4.99 9.88
CA PHE A 55 -4.25 5.61 11.18
C PHE A 55 -3.31 4.75 12.03
N ASP A 56 -3.43 3.42 11.94
CA ASP A 56 -2.62 2.49 12.72
C ASP A 56 -2.43 1.14 12.01
N LEU A 57 -1.68 0.26 12.66
CA LEU A 57 -1.40 -1.10 12.17
C LEU A 57 -2.64 -1.98 12.08
N MET A 58 -3.58 -1.82 13.01
CA MET A 58 -4.80 -2.64 13.04
C MET A 58 -5.65 -2.34 11.81
N GLU A 59 -5.90 -1.07 11.53
CA GLU A 59 -6.62 -0.63 10.33
C GLU A 59 -5.95 -1.10 9.05
N SER A 60 -4.60 -1.06 8.99
CA SER A 60 -3.84 -1.59 7.86
C SER A 60 -4.12 -3.08 7.64
N HIS A 61 -4.00 -3.89 8.69
CA HIS A 61 -4.23 -5.34 8.62
C HIS A 61 -5.68 -5.68 8.25
N GLU A 62 -6.65 -5.03 8.87
CA GLU A 62 -8.07 -5.24 8.55
C GLU A 62 -8.37 -4.89 7.10
N THR A 63 -7.86 -3.77 6.61
CA THR A 63 -8.05 -3.31 5.24
C THR A 63 -7.40 -4.26 4.23
N ALA A 64 -6.14 -4.63 4.47
CA ALA A 64 -5.42 -5.58 3.62
C ALA A 64 -6.14 -6.93 3.57
N ASN A 65 -6.54 -7.47 4.73
CA ASN A 65 -7.21 -8.78 4.81
C ASN A 65 -8.55 -8.78 4.07
N LYS A 66 -9.33 -7.71 4.11
CA LYS A 66 -10.58 -7.61 3.33
C LYS A 66 -10.34 -7.85 1.85
N LEU A 67 -9.31 -7.20 1.27
CA LEU A 67 -9.02 -7.32 -0.16
C LEU A 67 -8.34 -8.66 -0.49
N ILE A 68 -7.40 -9.11 0.34
CA ILE A 68 -6.69 -10.40 0.19
C ILE A 68 -7.69 -11.57 0.22
N CYS A 69 -8.55 -11.64 1.24
CA CYS A 69 -9.55 -12.70 1.35
C CYS A 69 -10.58 -12.66 0.20
N THR A 70 -10.94 -11.46 -0.25
CA THR A 70 -11.87 -11.30 -1.38
C THR A 70 -11.22 -11.76 -2.69
N ALA A 71 -9.95 -11.43 -2.93
CA ALA A 71 -9.19 -11.87 -4.10
C ALA A 71 -9.01 -13.39 -4.11
N ASP A 72 -8.64 -13.99 -2.98
CA ASP A 72 -8.50 -15.44 -2.85
C ASP A 72 -9.84 -16.15 -3.10
N LYS A 73 -10.91 -15.72 -2.44
CA LYS A 73 -12.23 -16.36 -2.51
C LYS A 73 -12.89 -16.29 -3.89
N PHE A 74 -12.80 -15.15 -4.56
CA PHE A 74 -13.58 -14.90 -5.79
C PHE A 74 -12.75 -14.87 -7.07
N LEU A 75 -11.45 -14.61 -6.98
CA LEU A 75 -10.55 -14.56 -8.14
C LEU A 75 -9.54 -15.71 -8.15
N HIS A 76 -9.48 -16.50 -7.06
CA HIS A 76 -8.50 -17.58 -6.87
C HIS A 76 -7.07 -17.09 -7.09
N MET A 77 -6.80 -15.85 -6.66
CA MET A 77 -5.49 -15.23 -6.80
C MET A 77 -4.87 -14.97 -5.44
N LYS A 78 -3.57 -15.25 -5.33
CA LYS A 78 -2.78 -14.92 -4.16
C LYS A 78 -2.35 -13.46 -4.25
N LEU A 79 -2.83 -12.63 -3.32
CA LEU A 79 -2.42 -11.24 -3.15
C LEU A 79 -1.57 -11.14 -1.88
N GLU A 80 -0.36 -10.59 -1.99
CA GLU A 80 0.56 -10.43 -0.85
C GLU A 80 0.58 -8.98 -0.38
N SER A 81 0.59 -8.78 0.93
CA SER A 81 0.77 -7.43 1.49
C SER A 81 2.25 -7.05 1.45
N LEU A 82 2.56 -5.91 0.83
CA LEU A 82 3.88 -5.29 0.89
C LEU A 82 4.04 -4.44 2.16
N GLY A 83 2.94 -3.83 2.63
CA GLY A 83 2.91 -3.01 3.82
C GLY A 83 1.93 -1.85 3.74
N PHE A 84 2.22 -0.77 4.44
CA PHE A 84 1.30 0.36 4.61
C PHE A 84 2.03 1.70 4.66
N ILE A 85 1.25 2.78 4.50
CA ILE A 85 1.70 4.16 4.69
C ILE A 85 0.73 4.83 5.66
N LEU A 86 1.27 5.34 6.78
CA LEU A 86 0.48 6.08 7.76
C LEU A 86 -0.04 7.40 7.19
N ASP A 87 -1.22 7.81 7.64
CA ASP A 87 -1.75 9.15 7.35
C ASP A 87 -0.84 10.19 7.99
N ASP A 88 -0.42 11.18 7.20
CA ASP A 88 0.57 12.18 7.61
C ASP A 88 0.24 13.53 6.98
N ASN A 89 0.02 14.53 7.82
CA ASN A 89 -0.25 15.90 7.37
C ASN A 89 0.88 16.49 6.52
N ASN A 90 2.12 15.99 6.66
CA ASN A 90 3.24 16.43 5.85
C ASN A 90 3.12 15.97 4.39
N MET A 91 2.40 14.87 4.12
CA MET A 91 2.07 14.44 2.76
C MET A 91 1.28 15.53 2.04
N MET A 92 0.22 16.06 2.66
CA MET A 92 -0.60 17.12 2.08
C MET A 92 0.19 18.42 1.88
N ARG A 93 1.11 18.74 2.82
CA ARG A 93 2.00 19.91 2.71
C ARG A 93 3.00 19.75 1.57
N SER A 94 3.57 18.56 1.38
CA SER A 94 4.52 18.27 0.30
C SER A 94 3.86 18.37 -1.07
N VAL A 95 2.64 17.83 -1.21
CA VAL A 95 1.83 17.95 -2.44
C VAL A 95 1.58 19.41 -2.80
N ARG A 96 1.17 20.24 -1.82
CA ARG A 96 0.95 21.69 -2.04
C ARG A 96 2.23 22.43 -2.44
N LYS A 97 3.38 22.00 -1.97
CA LYS A 97 4.69 22.56 -2.34
C LYS A 97 5.22 22.01 -3.66
N GLN A 98 4.56 21.00 -4.23
CA GLN A 98 5.05 20.25 -5.40
C GLN A 98 6.47 19.68 -5.22
N VAL A 99 6.79 19.27 -3.98
CA VAL A 99 8.07 18.65 -3.62
C VAL A 99 7.79 17.26 -3.06
N PRO A 100 8.49 16.20 -3.52
CA PRO A 100 8.31 14.86 -2.97
C PRO A 100 8.50 14.83 -1.45
N ILE A 101 7.64 14.10 -0.73
CA ILE A 101 7.67 14.05 0.75
C ILE A 101 9.01 13.59 1.29
N MET A 102 9.67 12.65 0.63
CA MET A 102 11.00 12.16 1.01
C MET A 102 12.07 13.27 1.00
N ALA A 103 11.92 14.27 0.11
CA ALA A 103 12.81 15.43 0.05
C ALA A 103 12.39 16.56 1.00
N ALA A 104 11.07 16.81 1.11
CA ALA A 104 10.55 17.92 1.91
C ALA A 104 10.49 17.61 3.41
N TYR A 105 10.22 16.35 3.77
CA TYR A 105 10.01 15.88 5.16
C TYR A 105 10.56 14.46 5.35
N PRO A 106 11.88 14.25 5.25
CA PRO A 106 12.50 12.91 5.27
C PRO A 106 12.22 12.14 6.57
N ASP A 107 12.07 12.83 7.69
CA ASP A 107 11.83 12.23 9.00
C ASP A 107 10.35 11.99 9.33
N SER A 108 9.43 12.36 8.43
CA SER A 108 8.00 12.17 8.63
C SER A 108 7.63 10.69 8.69
N LEU A 109 6.46 10.38 9.28
CA LEU A 109 5.97 9.00 9.39
C LEU A 109 5.75 8.37 8.01
N ALA A 110 5.12 9.12 7.09
CA ALA A 110 4.90 8.64 5.74
C ALA A 110 6.21 8.39 4.98
N SER A 111 7.23 9.27 5.13
CA SER A 111 8.55 9.07 4.52
C SER A 111 9.22 7.79 5.01
N LYS A 112 9.16 7.52 6.31
CA LYS A 112 9.72 6.30 6.90
C LYS A 112 8.98 5.05 6.43
N CYS A 113 7.65 5.09 6.30
CA CYS A 113 6.87 4.01 5.70
C CYS A 113 7.29 3.74 4.25
N ILE A 114 7.39 4.79 3.44
CA ILE A 114 7.78 4.68 2.02
C ILE A 114 9.20 4.10 1.88
N ALA A 115 10.16 4.56 2.69
CA ALA A 115 11.51 4.02 2.69
C ALA A 115 11.53 2.52 3.05
N SER A 116 10.75 2.12 4.05
CA SER A 116 10.62 0.71 4.45
C SER A 116 9.95 -0.15 3.37
N LEU A 117 8.92 0.37 2.67
CA LEU A 117 8.30 -0.30 1.54
C LEU A 117 9.28 -0.48 0.37
N ALA A 118 10.08 0.54 0.06
CA ALA A 118 11.11 0.47 -0.97
C ALA A 118 12.18 -0.59 -0.66
N ASP A 119 12.63 -0.64 0.61
CA ASP A 119 13.58 -1.67 1.06
C ASP A 119 12.98 -3.08 0.92
N SER A 120 11.72 -3.26 1.32
CA SER A 120 11.00 -4.54 1.18
C SER A 120 10.83 -4.96 -0.27
N LEU A 121 10.56 -4.01 -1.17
CA LEU A 121 10.43 -4.27 -2.60
C LEU A 121 11.77 -4.72 -3.21
N LEU A 122 12.86 -4.04 -2.85
CA LEU A 122 14.19 -4.34 -3.36
C LEU A 122 14.77 -5.66 -2.80
N THR A 123 14.47 -6.00 -1.56
CA THR A 123 15.04 -7.19 -0.90
C THR A 123 14.18 -8.44 -1.06
N GLY A 124 12.95 -8.30 -1.58
CA GLY A 124 11.98 -9.39 -1.65
C GLY A 124 11.51 -9.89 -0.27
N ARG A 125 11.83 -9.19 0.80
CA ARG A 125 11.42 -9.54 2.17
C ARG A 125 10.10 -8.84 2.49
N GLU A 126 9.16 -9.58 3.09
CA GLU A 126 8.01 -8.95 3.72
C GLU A 126 8.49 -7.90 4.72
N GLN A 127 7.74 -6.82 4.84
CA GLN A 127 8.02 -5.74 5.79
C GLN A 127 8.06 -6.35 7.20
N GLN A 128 9.23 -6.81 7.63
CA GLN A 128 9.48 -7.02 9.04
C GLN A 128 9.59 -5.63 9.66
N VAL A 129 8.50 -5.20 10.31
CA VAL A 129 8.55 -4.02 11.17
C VAL A 129 9.65 -4.31 12.19
N LYS A 130 10.87 -3.78 11.95
CA LYS A 130 11.97 -3.94 12.89
C LYS A 130 11.45 -3.51 14.25
N MET A 131 11.73 -4.30 15.28
CA MET A 131 11.20 -4.12 16.66
C MET A 131 11.33 -2.68 17.19
N GLY A 132 12.26 -1.88 16.68
CA GLY A 132 12.39 -0.44 16.91
C GLY A 132 11.20 0.40 16.45
N TRP A 133 10.48 -0.03 15.41
CA TRP A 133 9.28 0.63 14.89
C TRP A 133 8.05 0.36 15.77
N GLN A 134 7.87 -0.87 16.22
CA GLN A 134 6.80 -1.21 17.16
C GLN A 134 6.97 -0.48 18.50
N GLY A 135 8.21 -0.34 18.96
CA GLY A 135 8.54 0.44 20.16
C GLY A 135 8.27 1.95 19.97
N PHE A 136 8.56 2.49 18.80
CA PHE A 136 8.30 3.89 18.45
C PHE A 136 6.80 4.17 18.34
N LEU A 137 6.05 3.36 17.61
CA LEU A 137 4.60 3.50 17.45
C LEU A 137 3.89 3.32 18.80
N ARG A 138 4.30 2.35 19.64
CA ARG A 138 3.74 2.16 20.99
C ARG A 138 4.00 3.35 21.89
N LYS A 139 5.18 3.99 21.84
CA LYS A 139 5.48 5.22 22.59
C LYS A 139 4.70 6.43 22.07
N PHE A 140 4.50 6.53 20.75
CA PHE A 140 3.78 7.63 20.14
C PHE A 140 2.29 7.60 20.50
N PHE A 141 1.66 6.42 20.43
CA PHE A 141 0.23 6.27 20.77
C PHE A 141 -0.05 6.23 22.27
N HIS A 142 0.97 6.01 23.13
CA HIS A 142 0.80 6.07 24.59
C HIS A 142 0.90 7.50 25.14
N ASN A 143 1.49 8.44 24.39
CA ASN A 143 1.64 9.85 24.80
C ASN A 143 0.55 10.79 24.21
N VAL A 144 -0.44 10.25 23.48
CA VAL A 144 -1.62 10.99 23.00
C VAL A 144 -2.83 10.56 23.83
N ARG A 145 -2.78 10.87 25.13
CA ARG A 145 -3.93 10.94 26.03
C ARG A 145 -4.01 12.31 26.64
#